data_3d549778f4ab881dcf8026400f902e24
#
_entry.id   3d549778f4ab881dcf8026400f902e24
#
_cell.length_a   1.000
_cell.length_b   1.000
_cell.length_c   1.000
_cell.angle_alpha   90.00
_cell.angle_beta   90.00
_cell.angle_gamma   90.00
#
_symmetry.space_group_name_H-M   'P 1'
#
loop_
_entity.id
_entity.type
_entity.pdbx_description
1 polymer ?
#
loop_
_entity_poly.entity_id
_entity_poly.type
_entity_poly.pdbx_seq_one_letter_code
_entity_poly.pdbx_strand_id
1 'polypeptide(L)'
;MHFALDEDQKALQDAVRSYLRDRFDLEKVRAVYDDPEGDGDPAELWSAVSEQGWLAVLVPEEHDGVGLGLVAASVISRALGAGTVPGPWLGTVLAAEAVRLAGSDAQKASWLPRLAAGEAKGAVALLKPGSSPEPGNAPATSDGGTLSGQLQIVEYAEVADVLVVAAQDGLHLVEPKGAGVTITRCAALDRSTRTSTVDLDGAAGERLESSSDAVVQELLDRAAVLVANDLVGIARRALTDTVEYDKTRVQFGRPVGSFQAIKHHLADLHVAVTMAEHAALYAAHAVEAGLEDAALAVSIAKSKAADTARQAVSDMIQYHGGIGFTWEHHAHFSFKRAKRLEYAYGDATQHRERIARLLIDRAVGGQLGEGGADGGQTTVGGVTAAQGTGVAAGATA
;
A
#
# COMPACT_ATOMS: atom_id res chain seq x y z
N MET A 1 15.38 11.17 19.85
CA MET A 1 14.18 10.47 19.41
C MET A 1 14.63 9.10 18.93
N HIS A 2 14.26 8.03 19.63
CA HIS A 2 14.57 6.67 19.20
C HIS A 2 13.50 6.23 18.21
N PHE A 3 13.86 6.17 16.94
CA PHE A 3 12.99 5.75 15.86
C PHE A 3 13.12 4.22 15.70
N ALA A 4 12.55 3.47 16.62
CA ALA A 4 12.56 2.01 16.63
C ALA A 4 11.24 1.51 17.24
N LEU A 5 10.85 0.31 16.84
CA LEU A 5 9.73 -0.38 17.47
C LEU A 5 9.97 -0.49 18.99
N ASP A 6 8.93 -0.26 19.77
CA ASP A 6 8.93 -0.54 21.21
C ASP A 6 8.95 -2.05 21.51
N GLU A 7 8.92 -2.42 22.78
CA GLU A 7 9.01 -3.83 23.17
C GLU A 7 7.76 -4.63 22.76
N ASP A 8 6.57 -4.05 22.86
CA ASP A 8 5.32 -4.70 22.49
C ASP A 8 5.21 -4.88 20.96
N GLN A 9 5.61 -3.86 20.19
CA GLN A 9 5.65 -3.93 18.74
C GLN A 9 6.69 -4.95 18.23
N LYS A 10 7.83 -5.11 18.93
CA LYS A 10 8.80 -6.16 18.63
C LYS A 10 8.26 -7.55 18.97
N ALA A 11 7.62 -7.68 20.12
CA ALA A 11 6.98 -8.94 20.50
C ALA A 11 5.90 -9.37 19.51
N LEU A 12 5.06 -8.42 19.06
CA LEU A 12 4.09 -8.65 17.99
C LEU A 12 4.77 -9.08 16.69
N GLN A 13 5.85 -8.39 16.29
CA GLN A 13 6.61 -8.74 15.08
C GLN A 13 7.13 -10.17 15.14
N ASP A 14 7.71 -10.56 16.26
CA ASP A 14 8.29 -11.89 16.45
C ASP A 14 7.19 -12.97 16.50
N ALA A 15 6.05 -12.69 17.13
CA ALA A 15 4.90 -13.59 17.18
C ALA A 15 4.33 -13.85 15.78
N VAL A 16 4.07 -12.77 15.00
CA VAL A 16 3.56 -12.87 13.62
C VAL A 16 4.53 -13.65 12.73
N ARG A 17 5.83 -13.31 12.77
CA ARG A 17 6.85 -13.99 11.97
C ARG A 17 7.01 -15.46 12.34
N SER A 18 6.96 -15.79 13.64
CA SER A 18 7.06 -17.17 14.11
C SER A 18 5.87 -17.98 13.64
N TYR A 19 4.64 -17.45 13.79
CA TYR A 19 3.45 -18.11 13.29
C TYR A 19 3.53 -18.40 11.78
N LEU A 20 3.86 -17.40 10.98
CA LEU A 20 3.94 -17.56 9.53
C LEU A 20 5.01 -18.55 9.11
N ARG A 21 6.19 -18.54 9.74
CA ARG A 21 7.24 -19.51 9.47
C ARG A 21 6.84 -20.94 9.83
N ASP A 22 6.17 -21.12 10.97
CA ASP A 22 5.95 -22.43 11.57
C ASP A 22 4.61 -23.05 11.16
N ARG A 23 3.64 -22.22 10.73
CA ARG A 23 2.25 -22.63 10.44
C ARG A 23 1.73 -22.29 9.07
N PHE A 24 2.32 -21.29 8.41
CA PHE A 24 1.88 -20.85 7.08
C PHE A 24 3.08 -20.56 6.18
N ASP A 25 3.75 -21.58 5.76
CA ASP A 25 4.95 -21.54 4.94
C ASP A 25 4.66 -21.33 3.43
N LEU A 26 5.73 -21.33 2.63
CA LEU A 26 5.63 -21.15 1.18
C LEU A 26 4.91 -22.30 0.45
N GLU A 27 4.81 -23.50 1.03
CA GLU A 27 4.05 -24.59 0.43
C GLU A 27 2.55 -24.32 0.50
N LYS A 28 2.07 -23.78 1.63
CA LYS A 28 0.68 -23.31 1.78
C LYS A 28 0.36 -22.14 0.86
N VAL A 29 1.28 -21.19 0.69
CA VAL A 29 1.14 -20.10 -0.30
C VAL A 29 1.04 -20.68 -1.70
N ARG A 30 1.90 -21.66 -2.05
CA ARG A 30 1.86 -22.34 -3.34
C ARG A 30 0.53 -23.03 -3.59
N ALA A 31 -0.03 -23.69 -2.59
CA ALA A 31 -1.34 -24.35 -2.71
C ALA A 31 -2.43 -23.36 -3.13
N VAL A 32 -2.41 -22.13 -2.60
CA VAL A 32 -3.33 -21.06 -3.02
C VAL A 32 -3.05 -20.56 -4.44
N TYR A 33 -1.77 -20.52 -4.84
CA TYR A 33 -1.38 -20.13 -6.19
C TYR A 33 -1.81 -21.16 -7.25
N ASP A 34 -1.74 -22.44 -6.91
CA ASP A 34 -2.04 -23.56 -7.81
C ASP A 34 -3.54 -23.88 -7.88
N ASP A 35 -4.35 -23.28 -7.01
CA ASP A 35 -5.81 -23.34 -7.02
C ASP A 35 -6.44 -21.98 -7.41
N PRO A 36 -6.48 -21.63 -8.71
CA PRO A 36 -7.01 -20.34 -9.17
C PRO A 36 -8.54 -20.22 -9.00
N GLU A 37 -9.25 -21.34 -8.90
CA GLU A 37 -10.71 -21.38 -8.77
C GLU A 37 -11.17 -21.25 -7.29
N GLY A 38 -10.30 -21.56 -6.35
CA GLY A 38 -10.55 -21.37 -4.92
C GLY A 38 -10.69 -19.89 -4.55
N ASP A 39 -11.25 -19.61 -3.39
CA ASP A 39 -11.49 -18.25 -2.88
C ASP A 39 -10.21 -17.49 -2.45
N GLY A 40 -9.09 -18.20 -2.33
CA GLY A 40 -7.81 -17.62 -1.92
C GLY A 40 -7.74 -17.22 -0.46
N ASP A 41 -8.70 -17.66 0.35
CA ASP A 41 -8.84 -17.36 1.78
C ASP A 41 -8.79 -18.66 2.60
N PRO A 42 -7.60 -19.17 2.93
CA PRO A 42 -7.48 -20.41 3.69
C PRO A 42 -8.09 -20.28 5.07
N ALA A 43 -9.12 -21.07 5.39
CA ALA A 43 -9.86 -21.00 6.63
C ALA A 43 -8.97 -21.15 7.89
N GLU A 44 -7.93 -22.00 7.84
CA GLU A 44 -6.95 -22.16 8.92
C GLU A 44 -6.20 -20.83 9.20
N LEU A 45 -5.81 -20.13 8.12
CA LEU A 45 -5.12 -18.84 8.23
C LEU A 45 -6.06 -17.79 8.79
N TRP A 46 -7.30 -17.71 8.27
CA TRP A 46 -8.28 -16.72 8.73
C TRP A 46 -8.61 -16.88 10.22
N SER A 47 -8.83 -18.13 10.67
CA SER A 47 -9.04 -18.44 12.11
C SER A 47 -7.88 -17.95 12.97
N ALA A 48 -6.64 -18.21 12.53
CA ALA A 48 -5.46 -17.78 13.27
C ALA A 48 -5.27 -16.26 13.28
N VAL A 49 -5.54 -15.58 12.17
CA VAL A 49 -5.50 -14.11 12.07
C VAL A 49 -6.49 -13.48 13.04
N SER A 50 -7.68 -14.06 13.16
CA SER A 50 -8.71 -13.66 14.12
C SER A 50 -8.27 -13.96 15.57
N GLU A 51 -7.93 -15.21 15.89
CA GLU A 51 -7.57 -15.66 17.23
C GLU A 51 -6.37 -14.90 17.83
N GLN A 52 -5.42 -14.48 16.99
CA GLN A 52 -4.25 -13.69 17.39
C GLN A 52 -4.51 -12.18 17.40
N GLY A 53 -5.73 -11.72 17.11
CA GLY A 53 -6.12 -10.33 17.18
C GLY A 53 -5.52 -9.43 16.06
N TRP A 54 -5.05 -10.02 14.94
CA TRP A 54 -4.46 -9.21 13.87
C TRP A 54 -5.48 -8.35 13.11
N LEU A 55 -6.76 -8.69 13.18
CA LEU A 55 -7.87 -7.89 12.66
C LEU A 55 -8.27 -6.76 13.61
N ALA A 56 -8.12 -7.02 14.92
CA ALA A 56 -8.54 -6.11 15.98
C ALA A 56 -7.54 -4.98 16.26
N VAL A 57 -6.36 -5.00 15.59
CA VAL A 57 -5.21 -4.15 15.90
C VAL A 57 -5.49 -2.66 15.83
N LEU A 58 -6.38 -2.21 14.91
CA LEU A 58 -6.77 -0.81 14.72
C LEU A 58 -8.13 -0.48 15.36
N VAL A 59 -8.89 -1.48 15.78
CA VAL A 59 -10.21 -1.29 16.40
C VAL A 59 -10.02 -0.91 17.87
N PRO A 60 -10.68 0.18 18.36
CA PRO A 60 -10.62 0.58 19.77
C PRO A 60 -11.15 -0.50 20.72
N GLU A 61 -10.64 -0.53 21.97
CA GLU A 61 -11.06 -1.48 23.00
C GLU A 61 -12.56 -1.39 23.31
N GLU A 62 -13.17 -0.20 23.22
CA GLU A 62 -14.60 0.04 23.42
C GLU A 62 -15.50 -0.66 22.38
N HIS A 63 -14.89 -1.17 21.29
CA HIS A 63 -15.54 -1.94 20.24
C HIS A 63 -14.91 -3.34 20.08
N ASP A 64 -14.48 -3.94 21.18
CA ASP A 64 -13.86 -5.27 21.24
C ASP A 64 -12.56 -5.40 20.45
N GLY A 65 -11.86 -4.29 20.22
CA GLY A 65 -10.56 -4.23 19.56
C GLY A 65 -9.39 -4.32 20.53
N VAL A 66 -8.18 -4.22 20.00
CA VAL A 66 -6.91 -4.17 20.77
C VAL A 66 -6.31 -2.76 20.78
N GLY A 67 -6.64 -1.92 19.81
CA GLY A 67 -6.27 -0.50 19.78
C GLY A 67 -4.77 -0.20 19.72
N LEU A 68 -3.94 -1.09 19.15
CA LEU A 68 -2.48 -0.93 19.09
C LEU A 68 -1.98 0.08 18.05
N GLY A 69 -2.87 0.57 17.18
CA GLY A 69 -2.56 1.63 16.23
C GLY A 69 -1.91 1.19 14.92
N LEU A 70 -1.63 2.20 14.07
CA LEU A 70 -1.18 1.98 12.69
C LEU A 70 0.25 1.43 12.60
N VAL A 71 1.11 1.75 13.57
CA VAL A 71 2.47 1.20 13.63
C VAL A 71 2.40 -0.33 13.85
N ALA A 72 1.56 -0.81 14.75
CA ALA A 72 1.36 -2.23 14.98
C ALA A 72 0.76 -2.94 13.75
N ALA A 73 -0.27 -2.35 13.12
CA ALA A 73 -0.83 -2.87 11.88
C ALA A 73 0.22 -2.93 10.75
N SER A 74 1.13 -1.96 10.69
CA SER A 74 2.25 -1.93 9.74
C SER A 74 3.25 -3.07 9.97
N VAL A 75 3.49 -3.45 11.22
CA VAL A 75 4.33 -4.61 11.57
C VAL A 75 3.70 -5.91 11.03
N ILE A 76 2.39 -6.08 11.20
CA ILE A 76 1.66 -7.23 10.66
C ILE A 76 1.73 -7.21 9.13
N SER A 77 1.38 -6.10 8.48
CA SER A 77 1.41 -5.95 7.02
C SER A 77 2.78 -6.30 6.43
N ARG A 78 3.87 -5.85 7.07
CA ARG A 78 5.25 -6.18 6.67
C ARG A 78 5.54 -7.68 6.75
N ALA A 79 5.06 -8.36 7.78
CA ALA A 79 5.25 -9.80 7.93
C ALA A 79 4.42 -10.58 6.89
N LEU A 80 3.18 -10.16 6.61
CA LEU A 80 2.33 -10.74 5.56
C LEU A 80 2.97 -10.58 4.17
N GLY A 81 3.56 -9.41 3.89
CA GLY A 81 4.30 -9.16 2.66
C GLY A 81 5.52 -10.06 2.51
N ALA A 82 6.34 -10.19 3.55
CA ALA A 82 7.51 -11.06 3.55
C ALA A 82 7.16 -12.54 3.30
N GLY A 83 5.99 -12.99 3.77
CA GLY A 83 5.47 -14.33 3.53
C GLY A 83 4.68 -14.49 2.23
N THR A 84 4.42 -13.42 1.49
CA THR A 84 3.45 -13.41 0.37
C THR A 84 2.10 -14.02 0.76
N VAL A 85 1.66 -13.74 1.99
CA VAL A 85 0.51 -14.37 2.64
C VAL A 85 -0.79 -13.93 1.96
N PRO A 86 -1.67 -14.88 1.54
CA PRO A 86 -2.99 -14.57 0.97
C PRO A 86 -3.99 -14.16 2.04
N GLY A 87 -5.22 -13.85 1.61
CA GLY A 87 -6.36 -13.61 2.47
C GLY A 87 -6.79 -12.15 2.58
N PRO A 88 -8.03 -11.89 3.02
CA PRO A 88 -8.68 -10.58 2.99
C PRO A 88 -8.28 -9.65 4.15
N TRP A 89 -7.11 -9.87 4.79
CA TRP A 89 -6.69 -9.09 5.96
C TRP A 89 -6.69 -7.58 5.69
N LEU A 90 -6.03 -7.14 4.60
CA LEU A 90 -5.91 -5.69 4.28
C LEU A 90 -7.28 -5.06 4.07
N GLY A 91 -8.15 -5.70 3.27
CA GLY A 91 -9.49 -5.19 2.99
C GLY A 91 -10.34 -5.09 4.26
N THR A 92 -10.27 -6.10 5.14
CA THR A 92 -11.02 -6.13 6.40
C THR A 92 -10.54 -5.05 7.38
N VAL A 93 -9.23 -4.88 7.53
CA VAL A 93 -8.65 -3.83 8.39
C VAL A 93 -8.99 -2.43 7.86
N LEU A 94 -8.96 -2.22 6.54
CA LEU A 94 -9.34 -0.93 5.94
C LEU A 94 -10.86 -0.68 6.03
N ALA A 95 -11.69 -1.71 5.95
CA ALA A 95 -13.13 -1.58 6.18
C ALA A 95 -13.42 -1.18 7.64
N ALA A 96 -12.74 -1.80 8.60
CA ALA A 96 -12.83 -1.41 10.01
C ALA A 96 -12.37 0.05 10.22
N GLU A 97 -11.26 0.46 9.59
CA GLU A 97 -10.79 1.86 9.66
C GLU A 97 -11.79 2.84 9.05
N ALA A 98 -12.41 2.52 7.93
CA ALA A 98 -13.45 3.36 7.34
C ALA A 98 -14.63 3.58 8.31
N VAL A 99 -15.10 2.49 8.95
CA VAL A 99 -16.18 2.56 9.94
C VAL A 99 -15.72 3.33 11.19
N ARG A 100 -14.49 3.11 11.67
CA ARG A 100 -13.93 3.82 12.83
C ARG A 100 -13.84 5.32 12.59
N LEU A 101 -13.37 5.74 11.42
CA LEU A 101 -13.16 7.14 11.06
C LEU A 101 -14.46 7.87 10.73
N ALA A 102 -15.39 7.22 10.04
CA ALA A 102 -16.56 7.88 9.45
C ALA A 102 -17.92 7.38 9.94
N GLY A 103 -17.97 6.25 10.64
CA GLY A 103 -19.24 5.66 11.10
C GLY A 103 -19.88 6.45 12.23
N SER A 104 -21.23 6.43 12.31
CA SER A 104 -21.97 6.80 13.50
C SER A 104 -21.71 5.79 14.63
N ASP A 105 -22.09 6.13 15.86
CA ASP A 105 -21.96 5.20 17.01
C ASP A 105 -22.72 3.88 16.74
N ALA A 106 -23.88 3.94 16.09
CA ALA A 106 -24.64 2.76 15.71
C ALA A 106 -23.91 1.90 14.66
N GLN A 107 -23.31 2.54 13.63
CA GLN A 107 -22.52 1.85 12.62
C GLN A 107 -21.26 1.22 13.21
N LYS A 108 -20.55 1.94 14.08
CA LYS A 108 -19.39 1.42 14.81
C LYS A 108 -19.74 0.23 15.68
N ALA A 109 -20.80 0.34 16.47
CA ALA A 109 -21.25 -0.75 17.35
C ALA A 109 -21.70 -2.01 16.55
N SER A 110 -22.24 -1.82 15.35
CA SER A 110 -22.68 -2.92 14.49
C SER A 110 -21.54 -3.64 13.79
N TRP A 111 -20.52 -2.91 13.30
CA TRP A 111 -19.52 -3.46 12.41
C TRP A 111 -18.17 -3.74 13.06
N LEU A 112 -17.68 -2.84 13.94
CA LEU A 112 -16.31 -2.95 14.45
C LEU A 112 -16.06 -4.26 15.22
N PRO A 113 -16.94 -4.73 16.14
CA PRO A 113 -16.73 -5.98 16.85
C PRO A 113 -16.63 -7.18 15.90
N ARG A 114 -17.53 -7.24 14.91
CA ARG A 114 -17.59 -8.35 13.96
C ARG A 114 -16.36 -8.40 13.04
N LEU A 115 -15.87 -7.23 12.58
CA LEU A 115 -14.65 -7.12 11.77
C LEU A 115 -13.41 -7.46 12.61
N ALA A 116 -13.34 -7.00 13.86
CA ALA A 116 -12.25 -7.30 14.79
C ALA A 116 -12.16 -8.79 15.15
N ALA A 117 -13.30 -9.43 15.35
CA ALA A 117 -13.40 -10.87 15.64
C ALA A 117 -13.23 -11.76 14.40
N GLY A 118 -13.16 -11.21 13.18
CA GLY A 118 -13.14 -11.98 11.94
C GLY A 118 -14.45 -12.69 11.61
N GLU A 119 -15.54 -12.34 12.30
CA GLU A 119 -16.90 -12.82 12.01
C GLU A 119 -17.47 -12.20 10.73
N ALA A 120 -16.94 -11.04 10.34
CA ALA A 120 -17.22 -10.39 9.07
C ALA A 120 -15.91 -10.07 8.34
N LYS A 121 -15.92 -10.25 7.02
CA LYS A 121 -14.83 -9.87 6.12
C LYS A 121 -15.19 -8.60 5.38
N GLY A 122 -14.25 -7.68 5.30
CA GLY A 122 -14.39 -6.43 4.56
C GLY A 122 -13.60 -6.42 3.27
N ALA A 123 -14.15 -5.75 2.25
CA ALA A 123 -13.38 -5.36 1.07
C ALA A 123 -13.60 -3.86 0.80
N VAL A 124 -12.66 -3.22 0.12
CA VAL A 124 -12.69 -1.78 -0.11
C VAL A 124 -12.51 -1.44 -1.59
N ALA A 125 -13.26 -0.44 -2.06
CA ALA A 125 -13.15 0.14 -3.39
C ALA A 125 -13.09 1.67 -3.25
N LEU A 126 -11.87 2.22 -3.09
CA LEU A 126 -11.65 3.62 -2.73
C LEU A 126 -11.25 4.50 -3.92
N LEU A 127 -10.68 3.91 -4.97
CA LEU A 127 -10.11 4.65 -6.10
C LEU A 127 -10.44 3.97 -7.43
N LYS A 128 -10.55 4.78 -8.48
CA LYS A 128 -10.47 4.27 -9.86
C LYS A 128 -9.05 3.75 -10.13
N PRO A 129 -8.89 2.59 -10.79
CA PRO A 129 -7.58 2.08 -11.12
C PRO A 129 -6.75 3.07 -11.93
N GLY A 130 -5.47 3.22 -11.55
CA GLY A 130 -4.53 4.12 -12.22
C GLY A 130 -4.72 5.60 -11.92
N SER A 131 -5.67 5.97 -11.06
CA SER A 131 -5.85 7.36 -10.62
C SER A 131 -4.92 7.71 -9.46
N SER A 132 -4.67 9.02 -9.27
CA SER A 132 -3.95 9.52 -8.10
C SER A 132 -4.73 9.25 -6.80
N PRO A 133 -4.05 9.06 -5.66
CA PRO A 133 -4.69 8.74 -4.38
C PRO A 133 -5.33 9.97 -3.75
N GLU A 134 -6.43 10.41 -4.34
CA GLU A 134 -7.19 11.61 -3.97
C GLU A 134 -8.70 11.31 -3.94
N PRO A 135 -9.48 11.92 -3.03
CA PRO A 135 -10.91 11.68 -2.86
C PRO A 135 -11.73 11.90 -4.13
N GLY A 136 -11.35 12.89 -4.96
CA GLY A 136 -12.02 13.17 -6.24
C GLY A 136 -11.96 12.05 -7.27
N ASN A 137 -11.19 11.00 -7.04
CA ASN A 137 -11.08 9.82 -7.89
C ASN A 137 -11.93 8.63 -7.40
N ALA A 138 -13.00 8.91 -6.65
CA ALA A 138 -13.97 7.91 -6.20
C ALA A 138 -14.53 7.08 -7.39
N PRO A 139 -14.62 5.74 -7.25
CA PRO A 139 -15.02 4.86 -8.35
C PRO A 139 -16.52 4.82 -8.61
N ALA A 140 -17.36 5.26 -7.66
CA ALA A 140 -18.81 5.23 -7.76
C ALA A 140 -19.43 6.64 -7.74
N THR A 141 -20.65 6.72 -8.25
CA THR A 141 -21.56 7.87 -8.07
C THR A 141 -22.63 7.51 -7.05
N SER A 142 -23.17 8.51 -6.34
CA SER A 142 -24.25 8.36 -5.37
C SER A 142 -25.39 9.33 -5.69
N ASP A 143 -26.62 8.83 -5.60
CA ASP A 143 -27.85 9.63 -5.64
C ASP A 143 -28.77 9.16 -4.50
N GLY A 144 -28.80 9.92 -3.40
CA GLY A 144 -29.63 9.63 -2.24
C GLY A 144 -29.36 8.26 -1.59
N GLY A 145 -28.11 7.77 -1.60
CA GLY A 145 -27.75 6.45 -1.09
C GLY A 145 -27.89 5.31 -2.10
N THR A 146 -28.24 5.62 -3.34
CA THR A 146 -28.25 4.67 -4.46
C THR A 146 -26.94 4.83 -5.24
N LEU A 147 -26.16 3.74 -5.32
CA LEU A 147 -24.83 3.74 -5.91
C LEU A 147 -24.84 3.16 -7.32
N SER A 148 -24.07 3.78 -8.21
CA SER A 148 -23.82 3.28 -9.56
C SER A 148 -22.36 3.45 -9.93
N GLY A 149 -21.80 2.46 -10.64
CA GLY A 149 -20.42 2.47 -11.11
C GLY A 149 -19.84 1.08 -11.31
N GLN A 150 -18.68 1.03 -11.97
CA GLN A 150 -17.91 -0.20 -12.10
C GLN A 150 -16.63 -0.08 -11.26
N LEU A 151 -16.56 -0.86 -10.21
CA LEU A 151 -15.42 -0.91 -9.30
C LEU A 151 -14.48 -2.01 -9.80
N GLN A 152 -13.27 -1.63 -10.14
CA GLN A 152 -12.28 -2.58 -10.69
C GLN A 152 -11.21 -2.91 -9.65
N ILE A 153 -10.67 -4.12 -9.73
CA ILE A 153 -9.56 -4.59 -8.88
C ILE A 153 -9.95 -4.55 -7.40
N VAL A 154 -11.19 -4.95 -7.08
CA VAL A 154 -11.64 -5.08 -5.68
C VAL A 154 -11.12 -6.43 -5.15
N GLU A 155 -10.21 -6.36 -4.17
CA GLU A 155 -9.62 -7.56 -3.59
C GLU A 155 -10.63 -8.25 -2.67
N TYR A 156 -10.76 -9.58 -2.84
CA TYR A 156 -11.60 -10.46 -2.03
C TYR A 156 -13.09 -10.08 -1.93
N ALA A 157 -13.63 -9.36 -2.93
CA ALA A 157 -15.05 -8.98 -2.95
C ALA A 157 -16.00 -10.19 -2.86
N GLU A 158 -15.62 -11.35 -3.40
CA GLU A 158 -16.47 -12.56 -3.42
C GLU A 158 -16.70 -13.18 -2.04
N VAL A 159 -15.74 -13.00 -1.11
CA VAL A 159 -15.82 -13.52 0.27
C VAL A 159 -16.15 -12.45 1.30
N ALA A 160 -16.33 -11.21 0.86
CA ALA A 160 -16.65 -10.09 1.74
C ALA A 160 -18.09 -10.16 2.24
N ASP A 161 -18.30 -9.76 3.48
CA ASP A 161 -19.61 -9.53 4.09
C ASP A 161 -20.04 -8.06 3.98
N VAL A 162 -19.07 -7.15 3.75
CA VAL A 162 -19.30 -5.73 3.53
C VAL A 162 -18.28 -5.17 2.54
N LEU A 163 -18.76 -4.34 1.61
CA LEU A 163 -17.91 -3.51 0.75
C LEU A 163 -17.93 -2.07 1.26
N VAL A 164 -16.77 -1.48 1.46
CA VAL A 164 -16.65 -0.02 1.65
C VAL A 164 -16.35 0.60 0.30
N VAL A 165 -17.26 1.41 -0.19
CA VAL A 165 -17.19 2.03 -1.51
C VAL A 165 -17.08 3.54 -1.35
N ALA A 166 -16.06 4.14 -1.96
CA ALA A 166 -15.99 5.59 -2.10
C ALA A 166 -16.87 6.05 -3.26
N ALA A 167 -17.73 7.01 -2.97
CA ALA A 167 -18.57 7.71 -3.94
C ALA A 167 -18.31 9.23 -3.87
N GLN A 168 -18.93 10.01 -4.73
CA GLN A 168 -18.73 11.46 -4.80
C GLN A 168 -19.11 12.20 -3.51
N ASP A 169 -20.02 11.62 -2.70
CA ASP A 169 -20.51 12.18 -1.45
C ASP A 169 -19.92 11.53 -0.20
N GLY A 170 -18.94 10.63 -0.36
CA GLY A 170 -18.21 9.99 0.72
C GLY A 170 -18.17 8.47 0.67
N LEU A 171 -17.96 7.84 1.84
CA LEU A 171 -17.86 6.39 1.99
C LEU A 171 -19.23 5.77 2.27
N HIS A 172 -19.48 4.65 1.63
CA HIS A 172 -20.72 3.88 1.80
C HIS A 172 -20.42 2.42 2.14
N LEU A 173 -21.23 1.84 3.01
CA LEU A 173 -21.29 0.40 3.23
C LEU A 173 -22.28 -0.21 2.23
N VAL A 174 -21.86 -1.22 1.50
CA VAL A 174 -22.66 -1.91 0.50
C VAL A 174 -22.69 -3.40 0.82
N GLU A 175 -23.86 -4.00 0.78
CA GLU A 175 -24.01 -5.44 0.94
C GLU A 175 -23.58 -6.15 -0.36
N PRO A 176 -22.57 -7.04 -0.34
CA PRO A 176 -22.05 -7.70 -1.56
C PRO A 176 -23.08 -8.55 -2.32
N LYS A 177 -24.08 -9.04 -1.61
CA LYS A 177 -25.19 -9.84 -2.16
C LYS A 177 -26.48 -9.04 -2.33
N GLY A 178 -26.41 -7.72 -2.18
CA GLY A 178 -27.54 -6.80 -2.31
C GLY A 178 -28.05 -6.68 -3.74
N ALA A 179 -29.27 -6.21 -3.89
CA ALA A 179 -29.83 -5.92 -5.20
C ALA A 179 -29.00 -4.85 -5.92
N GLY A 180 -28.75 -5.01 -7.22
CA GLY A 180 -27.93 -4.10 -8.02
C GLY A 180 -26.43 -4.28 -7.85
N VAL A 181 -25.95 -5.31 -7.13
CA VAL A 181 -24.54 -5.65 -7.01
C VAL A 181 -24.23 -6.91 -7.81
N THR A 182 -23.26 -6.82 -8.71
CA THR A 182 -22.76 -7.98 -9.47
C THR A 182 -21.23 -8.06 -9.29
N ILE A 183 -20.75 -9.19 -8.77
CA ILE A 183 -19.33 -9.44 -8.54
C ILE A 183 -18.84 -10.46 -9.57
N THR A 184 -17.80 -10.09 -10.32
CA THR A 184 -17.20 -10.94 -11.36
C THR A 184 -15.72 -11.09 -11.09
N ARG A 185 -15.25 -12.31 -10.88
CA ARG A 185 -13.83 -12.61 -10.66
C ARG A 185 -13.00 -12.24 -11.88
N CYS A 186 -11.85 -11.63 -11.65
CA CYS A 186 -10.88 -11.29 -12.67
C CYS A 186 -9.68 -12.25 -12.62
N ALA A 187 -9.13 -12.59 -13.80
CA ALA A 187 -7.87 -13.27 -13.87
C ALA A 187 -6.74 -12.32 -13.40
N ALA A 188 -6.01 -12.71 -12.37
CA ALA A 188 -4.92 -11.93 -11.82
C ALA A 188 -3.55 -12.57 -12.09
N LEU A 189 -2.53 -11.73 -12.33
CA LEU A 189 -1.14 -12.18 -12.41
C LEU A 189 -0.66 -12.68 -11.05
N ASP A 190 -0.98 -11.93 -9.99
CA ASP A 190 -0.74 -12.31 -8.60
C ASP A 190 -1.89 -13.17 -8.09
N ARG A 191 -1.65 -14.50 -8.02
CA ARG A 191 -2.63 -15.45 -7.51
C ARG A 191 -2.59 -15.62 -6.00
N SER A 192 -1.73 -14.88 -5.27
CA SER A 192 -1.82 -14.81 -3.80
C SER A 192 -3.01 -13.97 -3.34
N THR A 193 -3.72 -13.33 -4.25
CA THR A 193 -4.94 -12.58 -3.98
C THR A 193 -6.03 -12.94 -5.00
N ARG A 194 -7.29 -12.67 -4.65
CA ARG A 194 -8.43 -12.71 -5.58
C ARG A 194 -8.90 -11.31 -5.82
N THR A 195 -9.08 -10.96 -7.08
CA THR A 195 -9.57 -9.65 -7.50
C THR A 195 -10.83 -9.80 -8.33
N SER A 196 -11.75 -8.87 -8.19
CA SER A 196 -13.01 -8.87 -8.89
C SER A 196 -13.32 -7.48 -9.46
N THR A 197 -14.13 -7.44 -10.49
CA THR A 197 -14.92 -6.27 -10.84
C THR A 197 -16.23 -6.35 -10.08
N VAL A 198 -16.69 -5.23 -9.51
CA VAL A 198 -17.97 -5.10 -8.87
C VAL A 198 -18.78 -4.05 -9.63
N ASP A 199 -19.84 -4.47 -10.30
CA ASP A 199 -20.77 -3.57 -10.97
C ASP A 199 -21.90 -3.20 -10.01
N LEU A 200 -22.09 -1.89 -9.82
CA LEU A 200 -23.18 -1.31 -9.06
C LEU A 200 -24.18 -0.68 -10.03
N ASP A 201 -25.40 -1.21 -10.06
CA ASP A 201 -26.52 -0.72 -10.87
C ASP A 201 -27.70 -0.41 -9.95
N GLY A 202 -27.69 0.81 -9.40
CA GLY A 202 -28.70 1.21 -8.44
C GLY A 202 -28.61 0.48 -7.10
N ALA A 203 -27.42 0.06 -6.69
CA ALA A 203 -27.20 -0.67 -5.44
C ALA A 203 -27.44 0.24 -4.22
N ALA A 204 -28.08 -0.30 -3.18
CA ALA A 204 -28.26 0.42 -1.92
C ALA A 204 -26.91 0.53 -1.20
N GLY A 205 -26.55 1.76 -0.81
CA GLY A 205 -25.39 2.06 0.01
C GLY A 205 -25.76 2.82 1.27
N GLU A 206 -25.36 2.31 2.43
CA GLU A 206 -25.49 3.04 3.69
C GLU A 206 -24.29 3.97 3.83
N ARG A 207 -24.53 5.29 3.72
CA ARG A 207 -23.46 6.29 3.86
C ARG A 207 -22.91 6.29 5.29
N LEU A 208 -21.61 6.26 5.44
CA LEU A 208 -20.96 6.50 6.73
C LEU A 208 -21.17 7.96 7.15
N GLU A 209 -21.74 8.17 8.33
CA GLU A 209 -22.32 9.46 8.76
C GLU A 209 -21.35 10.62 8.68
N SER A 210 -20.14 10.45 9.19
CA SER A 210 -19.11 11.49 9.27
C SER A 210 -18.15 11.50 8.06
N SER A 211 -18.51 10.84 6.96
CA SER A 211 -17.65 10.77 5.78
C SER A 211 -17.48 12.13 5.11
N SER A 212 -16.24 12.47 4.78
CA SER A 212 -15.83 13.70 4.11
C SER A 212 -14.57 13.42 3.27
N ASP A 213 -14.20 14.34 2.37
CA ASP A 213 -12.96 14.23 1.60
C ASP A 213 -11.73 14.08 2.49
N ALA A 214 -11.68 14.76 3.63
CA ALA A 214 -10.59 14.65 4.59
C ALA A 214 -10.50 13.23 5.16
N VAL A 215 -11.63 12.61 5.52
CA VAL A 215 -11.68 11.23 6.02
C VAL A 215 -11.32 10.22 4.93
N VAL A 216 -11.80 10.43 3.69
CA VAL A 216 -11.41 9.58 2.55
C VAL A 216 -9.91 9.68 2.31
N GLN A 217 -9.32 10.88 2.35
CA GLN A 217 -7.88 11.06 2.20
C GLN A 217 -7.10 10.39 3.33
N GLU A 218 -7.55 10.49 4.57
CA GLU A 218 -6.92 9.81 5.71
C GLU A 218 -6.95 8.28 5.52
N LEU A 219 -8.07 7.72 5.08
CA LEU A 219 -8.17 6.29 4.79
C LEU A 219 -7.23 5.86 3.66
N LEU A 220 -7.12 6.66 2.60
CA LEU A 220 -6.18 6.42 1.50
C LEU A 220 -4.72 6.46 1.97
N ASP A 221 -4.37 7.40 2.84
CA ASP A 221 -3.03 7.51 3.40
C ASP A 221 -2.69 6.31 4.31
N ARG A 222 -3.64 5.84 5.12
CA ARG A 222 -3.51 4.62 5.92
C ARG A 222 -3.34 3.38 5.04
N ALA A 223 -4.12 3.25 3.97
CA ALA A 223 -3.99 2.18 3.00
C ALA A 223 -2.61 2.18 2.32
N ALA A 224 -2.13 3.36 1.89
CA ALA A 224 -0.80 3.51 1.30
C ALA A 224 0.32 3.12 2.28
N VAL A 225 0.20 3.46 3.57
CA VAL A 225 1.15 3.05 4.63
C VAL A 225 1.20 1.53 4.79
N LEU A 226 0.04 0.87 4.87
CA LEU A 226 -0.02 -0.60 5.01
C LEU A 226 0.57 -1.28 3.77
N VAL A 227 0.24 -0.82 2.56
CA VAL A 227 0.82 -1.34 1.32
C VAL A 227 2.32 -1.07 1.21
N ALA A 228 2.81 0.09 1.65
CA ALA A 228 4.24 0.36 1.70
C ALA A 228 4.98 -0.61 2.62
N ASN A 229 4.38 -0.99 3.76
CA ASN A 229 4.95 -1.98 4.67
C ASN A 229 4.92 -3.40 4.10
N ASP A 230 3.87 -3.80 3.38
CA ASP A 230 3.82 -5.08 2.64
C ASP A 230 4.98 -5.14 1.61
N LEU A 231 5.13 -4.10 0.78
CA LEU A 231 6.22 -3.97 -0.20
C LEU A 231 7.62 -4.03 0.45
N VAL A 232 7.80 -3.38 1.58
CA VAL A 232 9.05 -3.43 2.37
C VAL A 232 9.31 -4.86 2.87
N GLY A 233 8.29 -5.56 3.33
CA GLY A 233 8.37 -6.97 3.71
C GLY A 233 8.86 -7.86 2.57
N ILE A 234 8.26 -7.70 1.39
CA ILE A 234 8.67 -8.38 0.15
C ILE A 234 10.14 -8.06 -0.17
N ALA A 235 10.52 -6.79 -0.16
CA ALA A 235 11.89 -6.37 -0.50
C ALA A 235 12.93 -6.95 0.44
N ARG A 236 12.67 -6.93 1.74
CA ARG A 236 13.57 -7.51 2.77
C ARG A 236 13.71 -9.02 2.58
N ARG A 237 12.62 -9.72 2.33
CA ARG A 237 12.64 -11.17 2.10
C ARG A 237 13.42 -11.50 0.83
N ALA A 238 13.14 -10.81 -0.28
CA ALA A 238 13.82 -11.03 -1.56
C ALA A 238 15.35 -10.82 -1.43
N LEU A 239 15.76 -9.75 -0.75
CA LEU A 239 17.19 -9.49 -0.49
C LEU A 239 17.81 -10.59 0.37
N THR A 240 17.15 -11.01 1.46
CA THR A 240 17.65 -12.03 2.37
C THR A 240 17.86 -13.36 1.65
N ASP A 241 16.85 -13.83 0.93
CA ASP A 241 16.88 -15.10 0.19
C ASP A 241 17.97 -15.08 -0.91
N THR A 242 18.13 -13.92 -1.59
CA THR A 242 19.17 -13.74 -2.60
C THR A 242 20.58 -13.83 -1.99
N VAL A 243 20.80 -13.14 -0.86
CA VAL A 243 22.10 -13.17 -0.17
C VAL A 243 22.42 -14.58 0.31
N GLU A 244 21.47 -15.31 0.89
CA GLU A 244 21.71 -16.69 1.35
C GLU A 244 21.99 -17.64 0.19
N TYR A 245 21.28 -17.49 -0.93
CA TYR A 245 21.57 -18.27 -2.14
C TYR A 245 22.98 -17.99 -2.68
N ASP A 246 23.37 -16.72 -2.79
CA ASP A 246 24.64 -16.30 -3.36
C ASP A 246 25.85 -16.66 -2.48
N LYS A 247 25.66 -16.87 -1.18
CA LYS A 247 26.68 -17.42 -0.27
C LYS A 247 27.00 -18.89 -0.53
N THR A 248 26.01 -19.63 -1.01
CA THR A 248 26.11 -21.10 -1.15
C THR A 248 26.30 -21.55 -2.59
N ARG A 249 25.75 -20.82 -3.56
CA ARG A 249 25.85 -21.15 -4.98
C ARG A 249 27.27 -20.96 -5.50
N VAL A 250 27.90 -22.01 -6.02
CA VAL A 250 29.27 -21.98 -6.58
C VAL A 250 29.21 -21.93 -8.10
N GLN A 251 29.89 -20.97 -8.70
CA GLN A 251 30.20 -20.89 -10.13
C GLN A 251 31.61 -20.33 -10.31
N PHE A 252 32.30 -20.73 -11.39
CA PHE A 252 33.70 -20.32 -11.63
C PHE A 252 34.64 -20.60 -10.45
N GLY A 253 34.41 -21.72 -9.72
CA GLY A 253 35.23 -22.17 -8.62
C GLY A 253 35.06 -21.45 -7.28
N ARG A 254 34.06 -20.57 -7.14
CA ARG A 254 33.79 -19.83 -5.88
C ARG A 254 32.31 -19.45 -5.73
N PRO A 255 31.85 -19.11 -4.51
CA PRO A 255 30.50 -18.59 -4.32
C PRO A 255 30.22 -17.37 -5.18
N VAL A 256 29.02 -17.32 -5.80
CA VAL A 256 28.67 -16.21 -6.71
C VAL A 256 28.62 -14.85 -5.99
N GLY A 257 28.24 -14.81 -4.72
CA GLY A 257 28.28 -13.61 -3.90
C GLY A 257 29.71 -13.10 -3.60
N SER A 258 30.76 -13.84 -3.96
CA SER A 258 32.15 -13.35 -3.86
C SER A 258 32.53 -12.37 -4.96
N PHE A 259 31.77 -12.32 -6.08
CA PHE A 259 32.05 -11.40 -7.17
C PHE A 259 31.64 -9.97 -6.80
N GLN A 260 32.52 -8.98 -7.09
CA GLN A 260 32.29 -7.59 -6.70
C GLN A 260 31.02 -7.02 -7.33
N ALA A 261 30.73 -7.35 -8.60
CA ALA A 261 29.52 -6.88 -9.29
C ALA A 261 28.22 -7.28 -8.55
N ILE A 262 28.21 -8.47 -7.94
CA ILE A 262 27.04 -8.97 -7.18
C ILE A 262 27.01 -8.34 -5.79
N LYS A 263 28.12 -8.47 -5.03
CA LYS A 263 28.12 -8.00 -3.63
C LYS A 263 27.93 -6.50 -3.46
N HIS A 264 28.45 -5.67 -4.39
CA HIS A 264 28.25 -4.22 -4.32
C HIS A 264 26.79 -3.87 -4.61
N HIS A 265 26.19 -4.49 -5.62
CA HIS A 265 24.79 -4.27 -5.93
C HIS A 265 23.86 -4.70 -4.79
N LEU A 266 24.11 -5.86 -4.16
CA LEU A 266 23.34 -6.31 -2.99
C LEU A 266 23.57 -5.41 -1.77
N ALA A 267 24.75 -4.80 -1.61
CA ALA A 267 25.02 -3.82 -0.58
C ALA A 267 24.20 -2.53 -0.81
N ASP A 268 24.16 -2.02 -2.05
CA ASP A 268 23.33 -0.85 -2.41
C ASP A 268 21.82 -1.16 -2.20
N LEU A 269 21.39 -2.36 -2.58
CA LEU A 269 20.02 -2.81 -2.34
C LEU A 269 19.71 -2.91 -0.83
N HIS A 270 20.66 -3.36 -0.02
CA HIS A 270 20.51 -3.39 1.45
C HIS A 270 20.27 -2.00 2.02
N VAL A 271 21.03 -0.98 1.55
CA VAL A 271 20.81 0.41 1.93
C VAL A 271 19.42 0.87 1.52
N ALA A 272 19.02 0.59 0.26
CA ALA A 272 17.72 0.99 -0.26
C ALA A 272 16.56 0.38 0.54
N VAL A 273 16.62 -0.92 0.87
CA VAL A 273 15.63 -1.62 1.69
C VAL A 273 15.57 -1.03 3.09
N THR A 274 16.72 -0.79 3.73
CA THR A 274 16.77 -0.22 5.07
C THR A 274 16.15 1.18 5.11
N MET A 275 16.43 2.02 4.12
CA MET A 275 15.82 3.35 4.02
C MET A 275 14.31 3.27 3.79
N ALA A 276 13.83 2.32 2.97
CA ALA A 276 12.40 2.10 2.76
C ALA A 276 11.69 1.64 4.04
N GLU A 277 12.33 0.78 4.84
CA GLU A 277 11.82 0.33 6.15
C GLU A 277 11.62 1.51 7.11
N HIS A 278 12.63 2.38 7.22
CA HIS A 278 12.54 3.54 8.10
C HIS A 278 11.51 4.57 7.60
N ALA A 279 11.43 4.79 6.28
CA ALA A 279 10.42 5.68 5.72
C ALA A 279 9.00 5.16 5.97
N ALA A 280 8.76 3.85 5.79
CA ALA A 280 7.45 3.24 6.02
C ALA A 280 7.06 3.24 7.52
N LEU A 281 8.03 3.02 8.41
CA LEU A 281 7.80 3.11 9.86
C LEU A 281 7.49 4.56 10.28
N TYR A 282 8.23 5.54 9.74
CA TYR A 282 7.95 6.95 10.01
C TYR A 282 6.57 7.36 9.52
N ALA A 283 6.19 6.97 8.32
CA ALA A 283 4.88 7.28 7.77
C ALA A 283 3.73 6.72 8.64
N ALA A 284 3.87 5.49 9.14
CA ALA A 284 2.91 4.90 10.06
C ALA A 284 2.76 5.74 11.34
N HIS A 285 3.88 6.10 11.96
CA HIS A 285 3.90 6.95 13.16
C HIS A 285 3.35 8.36 12.87
N ALA A 286 3.73 8.98 11.77
CA ALA A 286 3.29 10.33 11.43
C ALA A 286 1.76 10.41 11.22
N VAL A 287 1.18 9.42 10.54
CA VAL A 287 -0.28 9.33 10.36
C VAL A 287 -0.97 9.05 11.69
N GLU A 288 -0.45 8.11 12.50
CA GLU A 288 -1.01 7.76 13.80
C GLU A 288 -1.00 8.95 14.79
N ALA A 289 0.10 9.68 14.83
CA ALA A 289 0.28 10.83 15.70
C ALA A 289 -0.31 12.14 15.14
N GLY A 290 -0.86 12.14 13.92
CA GLY A 290 -1.42 13.33 13.28
C GLY A 290 -0.37 14.43 13.04
N LEU A 291 0.86 14.06 12.67
CA LEU A 291 1.93 15.02 12.44
C LEU A 291 1.67 15.85 11.18
N GLU A 292 2.15 17.10 11.18
CA GLU A 292 1.97 18.04 10.07
C GLU A 292 2.54 17.51 8.73
N ASP A 293 3.62 16.73 8.78
CA ASP A 293 4.29 16.14 7.62
C ASP A 293 3.77 14.75 7.23
N ALA A 294 2.69 14.25 7.86
CA ALA A 294 2.16 12.90 7.63
C ALA A 294 1.91 12.61 6.14
N ALA A 295 1.24 13.51 5.43
CA ALA A 295 0.94 13.36 4.01
C ALA A 295 2.22 13.25 3.14
N LEU A 296 3.26 14.02 3.50
CA LEU A 296 4.57 13.96 2.86
C LEU A 296 5.27 12.63 3.16
N ALA A 297 5.27 12.22 4.43
CA ALA A 297 5.87 10.96 4.89
C ALA A 297 5.25 9.74 4.19
N VAL A 298 3.92 9.69 4.06
CA VAL A 298 3.18 8.65 3.34
C VAL A 298 3.66 8.56 1.89
N SER A 299 3.75 9.69 1.19
CA SER A 299 4.12 9.72 -0.23
C SER A 299 5.58 9.33 -0.44
N ILE A 300 6.49 9.74 0.45
CA ILE A 300 7.90 9.30 0.45
C ILE A 300 7.98 7.78 0.68
N ALA A 301 7.27 7.27 1.69
CA ALA A 301 7.29 5.86 2.05
C ALA A 301 6.77 4.98 0.91
N LYS A 302 5.60 5.31 0.34
CA LYS A 302 4.98 4.50 -0.72
C LYS A 302 5.81 4.49 -2.00
N SER A 303 6.30 5.65 -2.45
CA SER A 303 7.15 5.73 -3.64
C SER A 303 8.47 4.97 -3.45
N LYS A 304 9.13 5.14 -2.30
CA LYS A 304 10.39 4.45 -2.00
C LYS A 304 10.21 2.94 -1.86
N ALA A 305 9.15 2.50 -1.18
CA ALA A 305 8.86 1.07 -1.00
C ALA A 305 8.55 0.39 -2.34
N ALA A 306 7.78 1.03 -3.23
CA ALA A 306 7.44 0.50 -4.55
C ALA A 306 8.69 0.29 -5.42
N ASP A 307 9.54 1.30 -5.55
CA ASP A 307 10.77 1.20 -6.32
C ASP A 307 11.74 0.15 -5.75
N THR A 308 11.87 0.14 -4.42
CA THR A 308 12.79 -0.78 -3.73
C THR A 308 12.31 -2.24 -3.85
N ALA A 309 11.00 -2.50 -3.67
CA ALA A 309 10.45 -3.84 -3.83
C ALA A 309 10.59 -4.34 -5.26
N ARG A 310 10.26 -3.50 -6.24
CA ARG A 310 10.43 -3.83 -7.66
C ARG A 310 11.87 -4.22 -7.99
N GLN A 311 12.86 -3.46 -7.50
CA GLN A 311 14.27 -3.77 -7.68
C GLN A 311 14.64 -5.09 -7.00
N ALA A 312 14.28 -5.25 -5.72
CA ALA A 312 14.64 -6.42 -4.92
C ALA A 312 14.12 -7.73 -5.52
N VAL A 313 12.86 -7.76 -5.97
CA VAL A 313 12.29 -8.98 -6.58
C VAL A 313 12.84 -9.26 -7.98
N SER A 314 13.23 -8.23 -8.74
CA SER A 314 13.90 -8.39 -10.02
C SER A 314 15.30 -8.97 -9.83
N ASP A 315 16.05 -8.47 -8.85
CA ASP A 315 17.37 -8.96 -8.49
C ASP A 315 17.31 -10.39 -7.94
N MET A 316 16.30 -10.71 -7.15
CA MET A 316 16.08 -12.08 -6.67
C MET A 316 15.96 -13.05 -7.86
N ILE A 317 15.15 -12.74 -8.86
CA ILE A 317 15.05 -13.57 -10.06
C ILE A 317 16.38 -13.67 -10.79
N GLN A 318 17.05 -12.54 -10.99
CA GLN A 318 18.31 -12.44 -11.74
C GLN A 318 19.43 -13.23 -11.07
N TYR A 319 19.64 -13.07 -9.76
CA TYR A 319 20.78 -13.66 -9.04
C TYR A 319 20.56 -15.12 -8.70
N HIS A 320 19.33 -15.62 -8.64
CA HIS A 320 19.07 -17.05 -8.59
C HIS A 320 19.34 -17.75 -9.95
N GLY A 321 19.49 -16.98 -11.04
CA GLY A 321 19.75 -17.52 -12.38
C GLY A 321 18.58 -18.36 -12.89
N GLY A 322 18.88 -19.48 -13.57
CA GLY A 322 17.83 -20.29 -14.19
C GLY A 322 16.71 -20.75 -13.24
N ILE A 323 17.04 -21.11 -12.01
CA ILE A 323 16.03 -21.54 -11.03
C ILE A 323 15.07 -20.43 -10.62
N GLY A 324 15.56 -19.18 -10.51
CA GLY A 324 14.73 -18.03 -10.14
C GLY A 324 13.60 -17.72 -11.13
N PHE A 325 13.71 -18.23 -12.36
CA PHE A 325 12.68 -18.09 -13.39
C PHE A 325 11.73 -19.30 -13.49
N THR A 326 12.01 -20.38 -12.78
CA THR A 326 11.18 -21.58 -12.81
C THR A 326 9.95 -21.47 -11.92
N TRP A 327 8.91 -22.28 -12.20
CA TRP A 327 7.71 -22.34 -11.38
C TRP A 327 7.96 -22.96 -9.99
N GLU A 328 8.99 -23.78 -9.87
CA GLU A 328 9.37 -24.42 -8.61
C GLU A 328 9.91 -23.43 -7.60
N HIS A 329 10.55 -22.34 -8.04
CA HIS A 329 11.09 -21.32 -7.15
C HIS A 329 10.03 -20.28 -6.79
N HIS A 330 10.01 -19.83 -5.54
CA HIS A 330 9.02 -18.89 -5.02
C HIS A 330 9.24 -17.40 -5.40
N ALA A 331 10.34 -17.08 -6.08
CA ALA A 331 10.65 -15.69 -6.48
C ALA A 331 9.50 -15.03 -7.28
N HIS A 332 8.82 -15.81 -8.12
CA HIS A 332 7.71 -15.29 -8.91
C HIS A 332 6.47 -14.92 -8.08
N PHE A 333 6.28 -15.49 -6.87
CA PHE A 333 5.20 -15.06 -5.95
C PHE A 333 5.46 -13.61 -5.50
N SER A 334 6.66 -13.38 -4.94
CA SER A 334 7.08 -12.05 -4.49
C SER A 334 7.08 -11.03 -5.62
N PHE A 335 7.57 -11.41 -6.82
CA PHE A 335 7.58 -10.55 -7.99
C PHE A 335 6.16 -10.11 -8.39
N LYS A 336 5.23 -11.05 -8.49
CA LYS A 336 3.85 -10.77 -8.92
C LYS A 336 3.09 -9.92 -7.89
N ARG A 337 3.26 -10.24 -6.58
CA ARG A 337 2.67 -9.44 -5.50
C ARG A 337 3.23 -8.03 -5.48
N ALA A 338 4.55 -7.84 -5.58
CA ALA A 338 5.17 -6.52 -5.64
C ALA A 338 4.64 -5.71 -6.83
N LYS A 339 4.47 -6.36 -8.01
CA LYS A 339 3.92 -5.72 -9.21
C LYS A 339 2.47 -5.25 -9.03
N ARG A 340 1.63 -6.00 -8.32
CA ARG A 340 0.27 -5.58 -7.99
C ARG A 340 0.27 -4.40 -7.01
N LEU A 341 1.02 -4.52 -5.92
CA LEU A 341 1.06 -3.52 -4.85
C LEU A 341 1.76 -2.22 -5.24
N GLU A 342 2.64 -2.26 -6.25
CA GLU A 342 3.30 -1.07 -6.82
C GLU A 342 2.26 -0.01 -7.24
N TYR A 343 1.11 -0.44 -7.78
CA TYR A 343 0.05 0.43 -8.26
C TYR A 343 -1.09 0.66 -7.26
N ALA A 344 -1.20 -0.15 -6.21
CA ALA A 344 -2.24 0.00 -5.22
C ALA A 344 -2.09 1.32 -4.44
N TYR A 345 -3.18 2.08 -4.33
CA TYR A 345 -3.26 3.39 -3.65
C TYR A 345 -2.21 4.40 -4.13
N GLY A 346 -1.99 4.45 -5.44
CA GLY A 346 -1.06 5.35 -6.11
C GLY A 346 0.32 4.71 -6.38
N ASP A 347 0.82 4.93 -7.59
CA ASP A 347 2.16 4.50 -7.98
C ASP A 347 3.25 5.47 -7.52
N ALA A 348 4.52 5.10 -7.76
CA ALA A 348 5.66 5.93 -7.35
C ALA A 348 5.67 7.30 -8.02
N THR A 349 5.16 7.43 -9.26
CA THR A 349 5.08 8.70 -10.00
C THR A 349 4.04 9.63 -9.39
N GLN A 350 2.85 9.11 -9.10
CA GLN A 350 1.76 9.85 -8.48
C GLN A 350 2.13 10.34 -7.08
N HIS A 351 2.81 9.50 -6.28
CA HIS A 351 3.30 9.92 -4.97
C HIS A 351 4.43 10.95 -5.06
N ARG A 352 5.32 10.89 -6.05
CA ARG A 352 6.33 11.95 -6.28
C ARG A 352 5.70 13.27 -6.71
N GLU A 353 4.65 13.23 -7.51
CA GLU A 353 3.85 14.42 -7.85
C GLU A 353 3.22 15.04 -6.60
N ARG A 354 2.66 14.20 -5.71
CA ARG A 354 2.13 14.67 -4.42
C ARG A 354 3.23 15.27 -3.54
N ILE A 355 4.43 14.68 -3.49
CA ILE A 355 5.60 15.25 -2.80
C ILE A 355 5.94 16.63 -3.34
N ALA A 356 6.00 16.78 -4.69
CA ALA A 356 6.32 18.05 -5.33
C ALA A 356 5.29 19.12 -4.95
N ARG A 357 3.99 18.82 -5.01
CA ARG A 357 2.93 19.74 -4.59
C ARG A 357 3.05 20.15 -3.12
N LEU A 358 3.32 19.21 -2.23
CA LEU A 358 3.43 19.47 -0.79
C LEU A 358 4.66 20.31 -0.41
N LEU A 359 5.78 20.17 -1.13
CA LEU A 359 7.04 20.86 -0.81
C LEU A 359 7.24 22.15 -1.61
N ILE A 360 6.93 22.13 -2.91
CA ILE A 360 7.28 23.20 -3.84
C ILE A 360 6.14 24.23 -3.88
N ASP A 361 4.92 23.78 -4.10
CA ASP A 361 3.78 24.70 -4.28
C ASP A 361 3.46 25.47 -2.98
N ARG A 362 3.64 24.83 -1.82
CA ARG A 362 3.52 25.55 -0.52
C ARG A 362 4.59 26.61 -0.34
N ALA A 363 5.83 26.32 -0.73
CA ALA A 363 6.94 27.30 -0.63
C ALA A 363 6.72 28.49 -1.56
N VAL A 364 6.22 28.26 -2.78
CA VAL A 364 5.92 29.32 -3.75
C VAL A 364 4.67 30.12 -3.34
N GLY A 365 3.63 29.44 -2.85
CA GLY A 365 2.40 30.08 -2.36
C GLY A 365 2.62 30.97 -1.13
N GLY A 366 3.50 30.56 -0.20
CA GLY A 366 3.90 31.36 0.96
C GLY A 366 4.64 32.65 0.57
N GLN A 367 5.50 32.59 -0.44
CA GLN A 367 6.22 33.78 -0.94
C GLN A 367 5.32 34.75 -1.71
N LEU A 368 4.24 34.28 -2.35
CA LEU A 368 3.28 35.14 -3.03
C LEU A 368 2.23 35.75 -2.07
N GLY A 369 2.03 35.15 -0.91
CA GLY A 369 1.09 35.64 0.11
C GLY A 369 1.66 36.73 1.02
N GLU A 370 2.97 36.79 1.23
CA GLU A 370 3.65 37.81 2.05
C GLU A 370 4.01 39.10 1.28
N GLY A 371 3.85 39.13 -0.05
CA GLY A 371 4.15 40.30 -0.91
C GLY A 371 3.00 41.29 -1.12
N GLY A 372 1.89 41.17 -0.40
CA GLY A 372 0.66 41.90 -0.66
C GLY A 372 0.24 42.95 0.33
N ALA A 373 1.15 43.65 1.02
CA ALA A 373 0.80 44.87 1.81
C ALA A 373 2.02 45.71 2.19
N ASP A 374 2.79 46.21 1.20
CA ASP A 374 3.49 47.50 1.38
C ASP A 374 3.86 48.06 -0.01
N GLY A 375 3.23 49.20 -0.32
CA GLY A 375 3.44 49.93 -1.57
C GLY A 375 4.78 50.68 -1.53
N GLY A 376 5.88 49.98 -1.77
CA GLY A 376 7.20 50.57 -1.94
C GLY A 376 7.73 50.30 -3.33
N GLN A 377 7.73 51.31 -4.21
CA GLN A 377 8.43 51.27 -5.50
C GLN A 377 9.91 50.96 -5.29
N THR A 378 10.37 49.81 -5.65
CA THR A 378 11.80 49.52 -5.81
C THR A 378 12.09 49.40 -7.29
N THR A 379 12.67 50.44 -7.88
CA THR A 379 13.23 50.45 -9.21
C THR A 379 14.39 49.48 -9.26
N VAL A 380 14.27 48.40 -10.04
CA VAL A 380 15.36 47.51 -10.38
C VAL A 380 16.14 48.14 -11.51
N GLY A 381 17.40 48.43 -11.22
CA GLY A 381 18.37 49.06 -12.17
C GLY A 381 18.59 48.22 -13.41
N GLY A 382 18.62 48.90 -14.53
CA GLY A 382 18.77 48.34 -15.88
C GLY A 382 20.06 47.58 -16.08
N VAL A 383 19.93 46.42 -16.71
CA VAL A 383 21.01 45.76 -17.44
C VAL A 383 20.76 45.99 -18.93
N THR A 384 21.56 46.87 -19.49
CA THR A 384 21.64 47.16 -20.93
C THR A 384 22.25 45.97 -21.67
N ALA A 385 21.48 45.34 -22.53
CA ALA A 385 21.99 44.37 -23.52
C ALA A 385 22.78 45.11 -24.59
N ALA A 386 24.05 44.79 -24.71
CA ALA A 386 24.89 45.26 -25.84
C ALA A 386 24.54 44.43 -27.08
N GLN A 387 24.11 45.14 -28.13
CA GLN A 387 23.99 44.60 -29.50
C GLN A 387 25.38 44.41 -30.07
N GLY A 388 25.76 43.20 -30.39
CA GLY A 388 26.94 42.86 -31.20
C GLY A 388 26.50 42.52 -32.63
N THR A 389 26.98 43.32 -33.53
CA THR A 389 26.80 43.31 -34.97
C THR A 389 27.25 42.00 -35.62
N GLY A 390 26.52 41.64 -36.69
CA GLY A 390 26.76 40.46 -37.50
C GLY A 390 28.04 40.49 -38.33
N VAL A 391 28.45 39.29 -38.72
CA VAL A 391 29.24 39.04 -39.95
C VAL A 391 28.62 37.86 -40.66
N ALA A 392 28.33 38.15 -41.95
CA ALA A 392 27.76 37.20 -42.89
C ALA A 392 28.85 36.42 -43.63
N ALA A 393 28.45 35.26 -44.12
CA ALA A 393 28.82 34.59 -45.37
C ALA A 393 30.19 33.94 -45.55
N GLY A 394 30.14 32.75 -46.07
CA GLY A 394 31.19 32.06 -46.79
C GLY A 394 30.86 30.58 -47.01
N ALA A 395 30.14 30.30 -48.11
CA ALA A 395 30.02 28.96 -48.69
C ALA A 395 31.34 28.57 -49.36
N THR A 396 31.70 27.32 -49.38
CA THR A 396 32.13 26.45 -50.48
C THR A 396 33.08 25.36 -50.02
N ALA A 397 32.79 24.22 -50.56
CA ALA A 397 33.41 22.94 -50.84
C ALA A 397 33.12 21.83 -49.83
#